data_4753c64653553122ecd270c4ed5e8b01
#
_entry.id   4753c64653553122ecd270c4ed5e8b01
#
_cell.length_a   1.000
_cell.length_b   1.000
_cell.length_c   1.000
_cell.angle_alpha   90.00
_cell.angle_beta   90.00
_cell.angle_gamma   90.00
#
_symmetry.space_group_name_H-M   'P 1'
#
loop_
_entity.id
_entity.type
_entity.pdbx_description
1 polymer ?
#
loop_
_entity_poly.entity_id
_entity_poly.type
_entity_poly.pdbx_seq_one_letter_code
_entity_poly.pdbx_strand_id
1 'polypeptide(L)'
;MVTIEPLAFEQLNIGDKWTSADRTVATADLQSFADLTGDHDPLHTDSEFAASGPFGRPVAHGLLGLSLLAGLSSNAPAVLTAALVDIRGWSFSKPVFVGDIVRAVTEIIDLKPKGRRHGEVHWYRQLINQKGEKVQDGILITLVSRRVPLPNIKTLQSPTIGSEVANLEVIGQ
;
A
#
# COMPACT_ATOMS: atom_id res chain seq x y z
N MET A 1 -5.14 -25.05 -3.93
CA MET A 1 -4.74 -23.64 -3.70
C MET A 1 -6.00 -22.80 -3.64
N VAL A 2 -6.32 -22.23 -2.49
CA VAL A 2 -7.44 -21.27 -2.40
C VAL A 2 -6.94 -19.99 -3.07
N THR A 3 -7.46 -19.67 -4.24
CA THR A 3 -7.16 -18.41 -4.93
C THR A 3 -7.89 -17.31 -4.17
N ILE A 4 -7.17 -16.53 -3.37
CA ILE A 4 -7.75 -15.34 -2.73
C ILE A 4 -7.95 -14.31 -3.84
N GLU A 5 -9.20 -13.99 -4.12
CA GLU A 5 -9.53 -12.97 -5.10
C GLU A 5 -9.14 -11.58 -4.55
N PRO A 6 -8.32 -10.77 -5.28
CA PRO A 6 -7.91 -9.46 -4.78
C PRO A 6 -9.10 -8.52 -4.58
N LEU A 7 -9.09 -7.76 -3.50
CA LEU A 7 -10.11 -6.76 -3.19
C LEU A 7 -10.02 -5.57 -4.17
N ALA A 8 -11.19 -5.11 -4.63
CA ALA A 8 -11.33 -3.87 -5.38
C ALA A 8 -11.55 -2.69 -4.43
N PHE A 9 -11.41 -1.47 -4.94
CA PHE A 9 -11.53 -0.24 -4.14
C PHE A 9 -12.86 -0.15 -3.37
N GLU A 10 -13.96 -0.53 -3.97
CA GLU A 10 -15.31 -0.50 -3.36
C GLU A 10 -15.52 -1.52 -2.24
N GLN A 11 -14.60 -2.44 -2.04
CA GLN A 11 -14.64 -3.47 -0.99
C GLN A 11 -13.81 -3.08 0.24
N LEU A 12 -13.12 -1.93 0.19
CA LEU A 12 -12.24 -1.45 1.24
C LEU A 12 -12.97 -0.46 2.14
N ASN A 13 -12.71 -0.52 3.45
CA ASN A 13 -13.28 0.40 4.44
C ASN A 13 -12.18 1.03 5.29
N ILE A 14 -12.38 2.28 5.69
CA ILE A 14 -11.49 2.93 6.66
C ILE A 14 -11.55 2.15 7.97
N GLY A 15 -10.37 1.87 8.55
CA GLY A 15 -10.21 1.09 9.77
C GLY A 15 -10.01 -0.41 9.54
N ASP A 16 -10.16 -0.92 8.31
CA ASP A 16 -9.81 -2.31 8.00
C ASP A 16 -8.32 -2.55 8.28
N LYS A 17 -8.00 -3.72 8.89
CA LYS A 17 -6.63 -4.08 9.31
C LYS A 17 -6.25 -5.47 8.89
N TRP A 18 -4.98 -5.62 8.51
CA TRP A 18 -4.39 -6.91 8.15
C TRP A 18 -2.97 -7.03 8.71
N THR A 19 -2.59 -8.26 8.96
CA THR A 19 -1.23 -8.62 9.35
C THR A 19 -0.71 -9.67 8.38
N SER A 20 0.49 -9.49 7.88
CA SER A 20 1.15 -10.45 6.99
C SER A 20 1.61 -11.71 7.74
N ALA A 21 2.04 -12.73 6.98
CA ALA A 21 2.89 -13.77 7.52
C ALA A 21 4.21 -13.19 8.04
N ASP A 22 4.86 -13.95 8.94
CA ASP A 22 6.19 -13.64 9.45
C ASP A 22 7.26 -13.91 8.39
N ARG A 23 8.33 -13.12 8.38
CA ARG A 23 9.51 -13.30 7.54
C ARG A 23 10.78 -13.11 8.36
N THR A 24 11.69 -14.08 8.31
CA THR A 24 13.05 -13.93 8.86
C THR A 24 13.92 -13.15 7.89
N VAL A 25 14.64 -12.15 8.40
CA VAL A 25 15.64 -11.37 7.65
C VAL A 25 16.91 -12.19 7.56
N ALA A 26 17.35 -12.55 6.36
CA ALA A 26 18.52 -13.37 6.13
C ALA A 26 19.74 -12.52 5.71
N THR A 27 20.97 -13.06 5.89
CA THR A 27 22.18 -12.42 5.37
C THR A 27 22.11 -12.20 3.86
N ALA A 28 21.52 -13.16 3.13
CA ALA A 28 21.33 -13.06 1.69
C ALA A 28 20.43 -11.88 1.27
N ASP A 29 19.51 -11.45 2.14
CA ASP A 29 18.67 -10.28 1.84
C ASP A 29 19.52 -9.00 1.81
N LEU A 30 20.42 -8.83 2.78
CA LEU A 30 21.30 -7.67 2.85
C LEU A 30 22.25 -7.65 1.64
N GLN A 31 22.88 -8.79 1.34
CA GLN A 31 23.79 -8.91 0.20
C GLN A 31 23.08 -8.62 -1.12
N SER A 32 21.92 -9.23 -1.35
CA SER A 32 21.15 -9.02 -2.58
C SER A 32 20.70 -7.57 -2.72
N PHE A 33 20.34 -6.90 -1.62
CA PHE A 33 19.95 -5.51 -1.64
C PHE A 33 21.13 -4.57 -1.93
N ALA A 34 22.31 -4.84 -1.34
CA ALA A 34 23.56 -4.12 -1.62
C ALA A 34 23.93 -4.25 -3.11
N ASP A 35 23.89 -5.48 -3.65
CA ASP A 35 24.22 -5.75 -5.06
C ASP A 35 23.23 -5.08 -6.00
N LEU A 36 21.93 -5.08 -5.67
CA LEU A 36 20.86 -4.46 -6.48
C LEU A 36 20.96 -2.94 -6.52
N THR A 37 21.31 -2.33 -5.38
CA THR A 37 21.29 -0.86 -5.22
C THR A 37 22.64 -0.20 -5.43
N GLY A 38 23.74 -0.98 -5.30
CA GLY A 38 25.10 -0.47 -5.24
C GLY A 38 25.48 0.11 -3.87
N ASP A 39 24.61 -0.03 -2.85
CA ASP A 39 24.87 0.45 -1.49
C ASP A 39 25.64 -0.62 -0.70
N HIS A 40 26.95 -0.62 -0.86
CA HIS A 40 27.90 -1.50 -0.18
C HIS A 40 28.53 -0.83 1.05
N ASP A 41 27.82 0.08 1.73
CA ASP A 41 28.35 0.68 2.95
C ASP A 41 28.77 -0.40 3.95
N PRO A 42 30.00 -0.31 4.53
CA PRO A 42 30.51 -1.30 5.49
C PRO A 42 29.58 -1.52 6.70
N LEU A 43 28.75 -0.55 7.05
CA LEU A 43 27.73 -0.69 8.09
C LEU A 43 26.77 -1.88 7.84
N HIS A 44 26.55 -2.22 6.57
CA HIS A 44 25.63 -3.27 6.13
C HIS A 44 26.33 -4.56 5.74
N THR A 45 27.58 -4.46 5.25
CA THR A 45 28.26 -5.54 4.52
C THR A 45 29.51 -6.08 5.21
N ASP A 46 30.10 -5.33 6.15
CA ASP A 46 31.35 -5.70 6.82
C ASP A 46 31.12 -5.92 8.32
N SER A 47 31.28 -7.17 8.76
CA SER A 47 31.05 -7.56 10.16
C SER A 47 32.10 -7.01 11.13
N GLU A 48 33.35 -6.83 10.70
CA GLU A 48 34.44 -6.29 11.55
C GLU A 48 34.24 -4.79 11.74
N PHE A 49 33.95 -4.08 10.67
CA PHE A 49 33.61 -2.66 10.72
C PHE A 49 32.37 -2.41 11.60
N ALA A 50 31.28 -3.15 11.35
CA ALA A 50 30.02 -2.96 12.05
C ALA A 50 30.12 -3.34 13.54
N ALA A 51 31.03 -4.27 13.93
CA ALA A 51 31.26 -4.64 15.32
C ALA A 51 31.81 -3.45 16.16
N SER A 52 32.57 -2.55 15.56
CA SER A 52 33.08 -1.34 16.20
C SER A 52 32.10 -0.16 16.15
N GLY A 53 31.00 -0.30 15.40
CA GLY A 53 30.00 0.73 15.20
C GLY A 53 28.91 0.77 16.30
N PRO A 54 27.95 1.71 16.19
CA PRO A 54 26.93 1.93 17.22
C PRO A 54 25.98 0.76 17.41
N PHE A 55 25.88 -0.15 16.44
CA PHE A 55 24.97 -1.31 16.48
C PHE A 55 25.67 -2.62 16.89
N GLY A 56 27.03 -2.66 16.91
CA GLY A 56 27.82 -3.84 17.27
C GLY A 56 27.74 -5.01 16.30
N ARG A 57 27.04 -4.86 15.18
CA ARG A 57 26.88 -5.86 14.11
C ARG A 57 26.26 -5.22 12.87
N PRO A 58 26.35 -5.85 11.68
CA PRO A 58 25.71 -5.34 10.47
C PRO A 58 24.20 -5.10 10.66
N VAL A 59 23.75 -3.94 10.26
CA VAL A 59 22.33 -3.54 10.27
C VAL A 59 21.77 -3.62 8.84
N ALA A 60 20.54 -4.03 8.70
CA ALA A 60 19.86 -4.03 7.40
C ALA A 60 19.71 -2.59 6.88
N HIS A 61 19.87 -2.39 5.57
CA HIS A 61 19.56 -1.11 4.92
C HIS A 61 18.14 -0.67 5.28
N GLY A 62 17.97 0.60 5.61
CA GLY A 62 16.64 1.11 5.96
C GLY A 62 15.62 0.85 4.86
N LEU A 63 15.99 1.09 3.60
CA LEU A 63 15.13 0.85 2.44
C LEU A 63 14.89 -0.65 2.17
N LEU A 64 15.76 -1.56 2.58
CA LEU A 64 15.46 -2.99 2.56
C LEU A 64 14.26 -3.29 3.46
N GLY A 65 14.21 -2.74 4.68
CA GLY A 65 13.07 -2.89 5.58
C GLY A 65 11.75 -2.41 4.94
N LEU A 66 11.76 -1.24 4.29
CA LEU A 66 10.61 -0.74 3.53
C LEU A 66 10.22 -1.67 2.37
N SER A 67 11.20 -2.20 1.64
CA SER A 67 10.97 -3.13 0.53
C SER A 67 10.35 -4.44 1.01
N LEU A 68 10.85 -4.99 2.14
CA LEU A 68 10.29 -6.18 2.79
C LEU A 68 8.83 -5.93 3.22
N LEU A 69 8.55 -4.79 3.85
CA LEU A 69 7.21 -4.40 4.24
C LEU A 69 6.28 -4.32 3.02
N ALA A 70 6.72 -3.69 1.93
CA ALA A 70 5.92 -3.60 0.70
C ALA A 70 5.58 -4.99 0.14
N GLY A 71 6.57 -5.90 0.09
CA GLY A 71 6.37 -7.29 -0.33
C GLY A 71 5.42 -8.06 0.59
N LEU A 72 5.61 -7.99 1.90
CA LEU A 72 4.74 -8.62 2.89
C LEU A 72 3.30 -8.11 2.81
N SER A 73 3.13 -6.81 2.56
CA SER A 73 1.81 -6.18 2.46
C SER A 73 1.08 -6.51 1.16
N SER A 74 1.73 -7.06 0.14
CA SER A 74 1.10 -7.34 -1.17
C SER A 74 0.01 -8.41 -1.10
N ASN A 75 0.04 -9.25 -0.06
CA ASN A 75 -0.94 -10.30 0.19
C ASN A 75 -1.69 -10.13 1.53
N ALA A 76 -1.49 -8.98 2.20
CA ALA A 76 -2.14 -8.67 3.47
C ALA A 76 -2.62 -7.20 3.53
N PRO A 77 -3.74 -6.89 2.84
CA PRO A 77 -4.56 -7.73 1.95
C PRO A 77 -4.04 -7.76 0.51
N ALA A 78 -4.45 -8.77 -0.27
CA ALA A 78 -4.34 -8.73 -1.71
C ALA A 78 -5.39 -7.75 -2.26
N VAL A 79 -4.95 -6.75 -3.04
CA VAL A 79 -5.83 -5.74 -3.64
C VAL A 79 -5.49 -5.53 -5.11
N LEU A 80 -6.44 -5.00 -5.90
CA LEU A 80 -6.24 -4.64 -7.30
C LEU A 80 -5.40 -3.36 -7.41
N THR A 81 -4.14 -3.42 -6.94
CA THR A 81 -3.21 -2.28 -6.97
C THR A 81 -2.87 -1.90 -8.40
N ALA A 82 -3.11 -0.65 -8.79
CA ALA A 82 -2.76 -0.09 -10.09
C ALA A 82 -1.41 0.64 -10.05
N ALA A 83 -1.10 1.35 -8.96
CA ALA A 83 0.17 2.07 -8.80
C ALA A 83 0.44 2.40 -7.33
N LEU A 84 1.72 2.50 -6.97
CA LEU A 84 2.20 3.24 -5.80
C LEU A 84 2.31 4.72 -6.20
N VAL A 85 1.72 5.61 -5.43
CA VAL A 85 1.64 7.05 -5.76
C VAL A 85 2.59 7.87 -4.91
N ASP A 86 2.64 7.56 -3.60
CA ASP A 86 3.37 8.40 -2.66
C ASP A 86 3.72 7.61 -1.38
N ILE A 87 4.74 8.07 -0.67
CA ILE A 87 5.14 7.60 0.65
C ILE A 87 5.30 8.82 1.54
N ARG A 88 4.57 8.89 2.66
CA ARG A 88 4.57 10.05 3.55
C ARG A 88 4.93 9.68 4.97
N GLY A 89 5.68 10.58 5.63
CA GLY A 89 5.97 10.45 7.06
C GLY A 89 6.66 9.14 7.42
N TRP A 90 7.53 8.61 6.52
CA TRP A 90 8.23 7.36 6.78
C TRP A 90 9.29 7.55 7.84
N SER A 91 9.29 6.66 8.85
CA SER A 91 10.21 6.68 9.97
C SER A 91 10.94 5.35 10.13
N PHE A 92 12.22 5.43 10.47
CA PHE A 92 13.10 4.30 10.79
C PHE A 92 13.39 4.36 12.29
N SER A 93 12.50 3.79 13.10
CA SER A 93 12.50 3.97 14.57
C SER A 93 13.51 3.07 15.27
N LYS A 94 13.79 1.89 14.69
CA LYS A 94 14.74 0.92 15.25
C LYS A 94 15.48 0.19 14.12
N PRO A 95 16.73 -0.25 14.38
CA PRO A 95 17.46 -1.07 13.41
C PRO A 95 16.80 -2.43 13.24
N VAL A 96 16.96 -2.98 12.02
CA VAL A 96 16.61 -4.36 11.69
C VAL A 96 17.90 -5.13 11.45
N PHE A 97 17.99 -6.34 11.96
CA PHE A 97 19.20 -7.17 11.88
C PHE A 97 18.93 -8.50 11.20
N VAL A 98 20.00 -9.14 10.74
CA VAL A 98 19.95 -10.55 10.34
C VAL A 98 19.47 -11.40 11.51
N GLY A 99 18.52 -12.30 11.25
CA GLY A 99 17.87 -13.15 12.23
C GLY A 99 16.60 -12.54 12.84
N ASP A 100 16.32 -11.26 12.65
CA ASP A 100 15.03 -10.68 13.08
C ASP A 100 13.88 -11.30 12.28
N ILE A 101 12.77 -11.53 12.98
CA ILE A 101 11.51 -11.95 12.36
C ILE A 101 10.60 -10.73 12.29
N VAL A 102 10.22 -10.36 11.07
CA VAL A 102 9.40 -9.17 10.82
C VAL A 102 8.07 -9.52 10.16
N ARG A 103 7.06 -8.71 10.42
CA ARG A 103 5.75 -8.76 9.78
C ARG A 103 5.25 -7.37 9.44
N ALA A 104 4.42 -7.27 8.41
CA ALA A 104 3.73 -6.03 8.08
C ALA A 104 2.37 -6.00 8.76
N VAL A 105 2.06 -4.88 9.41
CA VAL A 105 0.71 -4.53 9.89
C VAL A 105 0.22 -3.37 9.04
N THR A 106 -0.97 -3.51 8.47
CA THR A 106 -1.56 -2.56 7.53
C THR A 106 -2.93 -2.12 8.03
N GLU A 107 -3.21 -0.83 8.00
CA GLU A 107 -4.51 -0.23 8.31
C GLU A 107 -4.91 0.77 7.23
N ILE A 108 -6.17 0.77 6.79
CA ILE A 108 -6.69 1.81 5.92
C ILE A 108 -7.07 3.02 6.77
N ILE A 109 -6.43 4.16 6.51
CA ILE A 109 -6.69 5.41 7.24
C ILE A 109 -7.46 6.45 6.45
N ASP A 110 -7.49 6.31 5.11
CA ASP A 110 -8.25 7.22 4.24
C ASP A 110 -8.53 6.57 2.89
N LEU A 111 -9.69 6.90 2.29
CA LEU A 111 -10.14 6.42 0.99
C LEU A 111 -10.69 7.59 0.17
N LYS A 112 -10.15 7.81 -1.03
CA LYS A 112 -10.59 8.89 -1.93
C LYS A 112 -10.92 8.38 -3.32
N PRO A 113 -12.09 8.64 -3.86
CA PRO A 113 -12.36 8.38 -5.27
C PRO A 113 -11.33 9.09 -6.17
N LYS A 114 -10.79 8.40 -7.18
CA LYS A 114 -9.83 8.96 -8.13
C LYS A 114 -10.26 8.64 -9.57
N GLY A 115 -11.01 9.54 -10.13
CA GLY A 115 -11.61 9.31 -11.46
C GLY A 115 -12.62 8.16 -11.44
N ARG A 116 -12.86 7.58 -12.63
CA ARG A 116 -13.92 6.57 -12.81
C ARG A 116 -13.48 5.14 -12.52
N ARG A 117 -12.18 4.85 -12.64
CA ARG A 117 -11.63 3.48 -12.63
C ARG A 117 -10.87 3.12 -11.37
N HIS A 118 -10.51 4.10 -10.54
CA HIS A 118 -9.65 3.90 -9.38
C HIS A 118 -10.17 4.63 -8.16
N GLY A 119 -9.65 4.25 -7.01
CA GLY A 119 -9.63 5.04 -5.80
C GLY A 119 -8.21 5.13 -5.27
N GLU A 120 -7.93 6.22 -4.57
CA GLU A 120 -6.70 6.44 -3.84
C GLU A 120 -6.90 5.89 -2.43
N VAL A 121 -6.00 5.02 -1.98
CA VAL A 121 -6.06 4.38 -0.66
C VAL A 121 -4.82 4.78 0.13
N HIS A 122 -5.03 5.32 1.31
CA HIS A 122 -3.97 5.67 2.25
C HIS A 122 -3.84 4.55 3.27
N TRP A 123 -2.69 3.87 3.24
CA TRP A 123 -2.35 2.76 4.10
C TRP A 123 -1.38 3.24 5.17
N TYR A 124 -1.77 3.23 6.42
CA TYR A 124 -0.79 3.27 7.51
C TYR A 124 -0.18 1.88 7.65
N ARG A 125 1.11 1.79 7.45
CA ARG A 125 1.85 0.53 7.46
C ARG A 125 2.97 0.56 8.47
N GLN A 126 3.14 -0.57 9.17
CA GLN A 126 4.14 -0.76 10.19
C GLN A 126 4.90 -2.04 9.93
N LEU A 127 6.22 -1.99 10.02
CA LEU A 127 7.06 -3.17 10.12
C LEU A 127 7.30 -3.46 11.60
N ILE A 128 6.87 -4.63 12.06
CA ILE A 128 6.92 -5.04 13.47
C ILE A 128 7.90 -6.21 13.59
N ASN A 129 8.81 -6.18 14.58
CA ASN A 129 9.75 -7.26 14.85
C ASN A 129 9.16 -8.34 15.75
N GLN A 130 9.94 -9.41 16.03
CA GLN A 130 9.56 -10.55 16.88
C GLN A 130 9.24 -10.19 18.33
N LYS A 131 9.68 -9.01 18.80
CA LYS A 131 9.38 -8.49 20.15
C LYS A 131 8.08 -7.68 20.19
N GLY A 132 7.37 -7.55 19.06
CA GLY A 132 6.20 -6.68 18.93
C GLY A 132 6.54 -5.20 18.82
N GLU A 133 7.81 -4.85 18.59
CA GLU A 133 8.25 -3.48 18.47
C GLU A 133 8.12 -2.99 17.02
N LYS A 134 7.61 -1.78 16.87
CA LYS A 134 7.58 -1.07 15.60
C LYS A 134 9.00 -0.61 15.23
N VAL A 135 9.53 -1.13 14.12
CA VAL A 135 10.87 -0.81 13.63
C VAL A 135 10.84 0.25 12.52
N GLN A 136 9.80 0.25 11.70
CA GLN A 136 9.54 1.26 10.69
C GLN A 136 8.03 1.49 10.57
N ASP A 137 7.63 2.69 10.17
CA ASP A 137 6.23 3.00 9.85
C ASP A 137 6.09 4.25 9.01
N GLY A 138 4.92 4.38 8.40
CA GLY A 138 4.52 5.54 7.61
C GLY A 138 3.28 5.25 6.78
N ILE A 139 2.95 6.17 5.89
CA ILE A 139 1.77 6.11 5.04
C ILE A 139 2.21 5.83 3.60
N LEU A 140 1.76 4.70 3.05
CA LEU A 140 1.85 4.43 1.63
C LEU A 140 0.53 4.79 0.97
N ILE A 141 0.58 5.45 -0.18
CA ILE A 141 -0.60 5.83 -0.95
C ILE A 141 -0.58 5.08 -2.27
N THR A 142 -1.64 4.31 -2.54
CA THR A 142 -1.76 3.56 -3.79
C THR A 142 -3.05 3.90 -4.52
N LEU A 143 -3.04 3.73 -5.84
CA LEU A 143 -4.26 3.61 -6.62
C LEU A 143 -4.70 2.15 -6.63
N VAL A 144 -5.97 1.93 -6.30
CA VAL A 144 -6.61 0.62 -6.35
C VAL A 144 -7.73 0.65 -7.37
N SER A 145 -7.76 -0.34 -8.25
CA SER A 145 -8.75 -0.43 -9.31
C SER A 145 -10.14 -0.76 -8.78
N ARG A 146 -11.17 -0.25 -9.46
CA ARG A 146 -12.57 -0.65 -9.28
C ARG A 146 -12.87 -1.84 -10.18
N ARG A 147 -13.72 -2.76 -9.74
CA ARG A 147 -14.26 -3.82 -10.61
C ARG A 147 -15.20 -3.23 -11.66
N VAL A 148 -16.05 -2.30 -11.22
CA VAL A 148 -17.02 -1.62 -12.09
C VAL A 148 -16.67 -0.13 -12.12
N PRO A 149 -16.28 0.42 -13.28
CA PRO A 149 -16.05 1.85 -13.41
C PRO A 149 -17.32 2.65 -13.15
N LEU A 150 -17.21 3.79 -12.47
CA LEU A 150 -18.33 4.70 -12.28
C LEU A 150 -18.86 5.19 -13.63
N PRO A 151 -20.18 5.41 -13.77
CA PRO A 151 -20.79 5.93 -15.00
C PRO A 151 -20.18 7.29 -15.37
N ASN A 152 -20.21 7.61 -16.67
CA ASN A 152 -19.72 8.91 -17.16
C ASN A 152 -20.80 9.97 -16.88
N ILE A 153 -20.50 10.93 -16.00
CA ILE A 153 -21.43 12.02 -15.66
C ILE A 153 -21.87 12.81 -16.92
N LYS A 154 -21.06 12.85 -17.98
CA LYS A 154 -21.47 13.47 -19.25
C LYS A 154 -22.60 12.76 -19.95
N THR A 155 -22.90 11.50 -19.61
CA THR A 155 -23.98 10.71 -20.22
C THR A 155 -25.32 10.87 -19.43
N LEU A 156 -25.29 11.52 -18.27
CA LEU A 156 -26.47 11.72 -17.43
C LEU A 156 -27.14 13.08 -17.64
N GLN A 157 -26.66 13.92 -18.54
CA GLN A 157 -27.31 15.19 -18.89
C GLN A 157 -28.04 15.04 -20.21
N SER A 158 -29.27 14.58 -20.18
CA SER A 158 -30.50 15.14 -20.81
C SER A 158 -31.65 14.17 -20.60
N PRO A 159 -32.59 14.44 -19.73
CA PRO A 159 -33.95 14.06 -20.02
C PRO A 159 -34.41 15.00 -21.16
N THR A 160 -34.56 14.44 -22.34
CA THR A 160 -35.33 15.12 -23.41
C THR A 160 -36.73 15.32 -22.88
N ILE A 161 -37.03 16.53 -22.44
CA ILE A 161 -38.43 16.93 -22.21
C ILE A 161 -39.05 16.99 -23.59
N GLY A 162 -39.78 15.90 -23.94
CA GLY A 162 -40.60 15.87 -25.11
C GLY A 162 -41.65 17.00 -25.01
N SER A 163 -41.59 17.90 -25.98
CA SER A 163 -42.63 18.89 -26.20
C SER A 163 -43.86 18.18 -26.78
N GLU A 164 -44.69 17.61 -25.96
CA GLU A 164 -46.08 17.36 -26.27
C GLU A 164 -46.90 18.55 -25.78
N VAL A 165 -47.00 19.58 -26.63
CA VAL A 165 -48.04 20.60 -26.51
C VAL A 165 -49.26 20.02 -27.24
N ALA A 166 -50.10 19.36 -26.48
CA ALA A 166 -51.41 18.96 -26.96
C ALA A 166 -52.24 20.18 -27.31
N ASN A 167 -52.72 20.26 -28.54
CA ASN A 167 -53.73 21.16 -29.03
C ASN A 167 -55.00 21.02 -28.19
N LEU A 168 -55.35 22.04 -27.43
CA LEU A 168 -56.69 22.23 -26.89
C LEU A 168 -57.44 23.11 -27.88
N GLU A 169 -58.24 22.44 -28.73
CA GLU A 169 -59.29 23.11 -29.50
C GLU A 169 -60.30 23.73 -28.56
N VAL A 170 -60.45 25.03 -28.69
CA VAL A 170 -61.59 25.80 -28.10
C VAL A 170 -62.80 25.54 -28.96
N ILE A 171 -63.78 24.77 -28.46
CA ILE A 171 -65.10 24.77 -29.02
C ILE A 171 -65.91 25.77 -28.22
N GLY A 172 -66.42 26.83 -28.94
CA GLY A 172 -67.24 27.85 -28.40
C GLY A 172 -68.74 27.45 -28.23
N GLN A 173 -69.32 27.97 -27.30
CA GLN A 173 -70.63 28.74 -27.35
C GLN A 173 -70.85 29.37 -25.98
#